data_66e5f01ccad175ca236cb80ebce54251
#
_entry.id   66e5f01ccad175ca236cb80ebce54251
#
_cell.length_a   1.000
_cell.length_b   1.000
_cell.length_c   1.000
_cell.angle_alpha   90.00
_cell.angle_beta   90.00
_cell.angle_gamma   90.00
#
_symmetry.space_group_name_H-M   'P 1'
#
loop_
_entity.id
_entity.type
_entity.pdbx_description
1 polymer ?
#
loop_
_entity_poly.entity_id
_entity_poly.type
_entity_poly.pdbx_seq_one_letter_code
_entity_poly.pdbx_strand_id
1 'polypeptide(L)'
;MDSNVRPESMARITTKELADAFIAEQVAAVRAQVGDKKVLLALSGGVDSSVVAALLIKAIGKQLVCVHVNHGLMRKGESEQVIEIFGKELDANLIYIDATDRFLDLLAGVADPEKKRKIIGGEFIKVFDEEAAKLDGISFLAQGTIYPDILESIKAKESGKPVKSHHNVGGLPEDMAMELVEPVKLLYKDEVRVVGEALGLPHAMVYRQPFPGPGLGVRCLGAITRDRLHALREADAILREEFDNCGLAEKV
;
A
#
# COMPACT_ATOMS: atom_id res chain seq x y z
N MET A 1 -28.20 1.86 0.18
CA MET A 1 -27.28 2.95 -0.19
C MET A 1 -26.07 2.31 -0.83
N ASP A 2 -25.54 2.88 -1.90
CA ASP A 2 -24.31 2.35 -2.51
C ASP A 2 -23.16 2.52 -1.50
N SER A 3 -22.53 1.41 -1.11
CA SER A 3 -21.46 1.38 -0.11
C SER A 3 -20.17 2.12 -0.55
N ASN A 4 -20.15 2.59 -1.78
CA ASN A 4 -19.05 3.33 -2.39
C ASN A 4 -19.28 4.84 -2.45
N VAL A 5 -20.41 5.33 -1.94
CA VAL A 5 -20.68 6.76 -1.87
C VAL A 5 -20.45 7.24 -0.44
N ARG A 6 -19.55 8.22 -0.28
CA ARG A 6 -19.33 8.86 1.03
C ARG A 6 -20.60 9.60 1.44
N PRO A 7 -21.19 9.29 2.60
CA PRO A 7 -22.36 10.00 3.11
C PRO A 7 -22.07 11.49 3.31
N GLU A 8 -23.00 12.38 2.93
CA GLU A 8 -22.87 13.82 3.20
C GLU A 8 -22.75 14.12 4.71
N SER A 9 -23.38 13.29 5.53
CA SER A 9 -23.32 13.38 6.99
C SER A 9 -21.98 12.97 7.61
N MET A 10 -21.09 12.35 6.83
CA MET A 10 -19.78 11.89 7.32
C MET A 10 -18.84 13.10 7.46
N ALA A 11 -18.61 13.51 8.72
CA ALA A 11 -17.67 14.59 9.03
C ALA A 11 -16.25 14.28 8.52
N ARG A 12 -15.49 15.35 8.22
CA ARG A 12 -14.06 15.21 7.89
C ARG A 12 -13.28 14.86 9.15
N ILE A 13 -12.41 13.87 9.03
CA ILE A 13 -11.53 13.43 10.13
C ILE A 13 -10.30 14.33 10.17
N THR A 14 -10.34 15.34 11.01
CA THR A 14 -9.29 16.37 11.14
C THR A 14 -8.64 16.41 12.52
N THR A 15 -9.17 15.66 13.48
CA THR A 15 -8.66 15.60 14.84
C THR A 15 -8.45 14.17 15.31
N LYS A 16 -7.66 14.00 16.35
CA LYS A 16 -7.39 12.69 16.95
C LYS A 16 -8.68 12.05 17.49
N GLU A 17 -9.57 12.82 18.09
CA GLU A 17 -10.83 12.31 18.65
C GLU A 17 -11.74 11.72 17.57
N LEU A 18 -11.83 12.40 16.41
CA LEU A 18 -12.58 11.91 15.25
C LEU A 18 -11.93 10.65 14.67
N ALA A 19 -10.60 10.60 14.64
CA ALA A 19 -9.88 9.42 14.20
C ALA A 19 -10.06 8.24 15.16
N ASP A 20 -10.00 8.46 16.47
CA ASP A 20 -10.22 7.41 17.47
C ASP A 20 -11.64 6.84 17.37
N ALA A 21 -12.67 7.69 17.17
CA ALA A 21 -14.05 7.27 16.93
C ALA A 21 -14.19 6.42 15.66
N PHE A 22 -13.60 6.88 14.54
CA PHE A 22 -13.55 6.15 13.28
C PHE A 22 -12.85 4.79 13.43
N ILE A 23 -11.70 4.76 14.09
CA ILE A 23 -10.95 3.52 14.35
C ILE A 23 -11.82 2.53 15.13
N ALA A 24 -12.51 2.98 16.18
CA ALA A 24 -13.36 2.12 16.97
C ALA A 24 -14.51 1.53 16.13
N GLU A 25 -15.16 2.34 15.30
CA GLU A 25 -16.21 1.89 14.36
C GLU A 25 -15.66 0.87 13.37
N GLN A 26 -14.55 1.16 12.70
CA GLN A 26 -13.96 0.25 11.72
C GLN A 26 -13.46 -1.05 12.34
N VAL A 27 -12.87 -1.02 13.53
CA VAL A 27 -12.48 -2.23 14.26
C VAL A 27 -13.69 -3.14 14.52
N ALA A 28 -14.82 -2.57 14.93
CA ALA A 28 -16.05 -3.34 15.13
C ALA A 28 -16.60 -3.92 13.82
N ALA A 29 -16.62 -3.12 12.75
CA ALA A 29 -17.09 -3.54 11.44
C ALA A 29 -16.22 -4.66 10.83
N VAL A 30 -14.90 -4.52 10.90
CA VAL A 30 -13.95 -5.53 10.43
C VAL A 30 -14.09 -6.83 11.20
N ARG A 31 -14.21 -6.78 12.52
CA ARG A 31 -14.44 -7.98 13.35
C ARG A 31 -15.73 -8.70 12.98
N ALA A 32 -16.80 -7.96 12.73
CA ALA A 32 -18.08 -8.52 12.33
C ALA A 32 -18.03 -9.16 10.93
N GLN A 33 -17.29 -8.52 9.99
CA GLN A 33 -17.12 -9.01 8.62
C GLN A 33 -16.24 -10.26 8.57
N VAL A 34 -15.09 -10.22 9.24
CA VAL A 34 -14.04 -11.25 9.12
C VAL A 34 -14.34 -12.48 9.98
N GLY A 35 -14.90 -12.30 11.16
CA GLY A 35 -15.13 -13.39 12.11
C GLY A 35 -13.81 -14.06 12.52
N ASP A 36 -13.75 -15.38 12.35
CA ASP A 36 -12.58 -16.21 12.67
C ASP A 36 -11.65 -16.49 11.49
N LYS A 37 -11.96 -15.91 10.32
CA LYS A 37 -11.22 -16.15 9.08
C LYS A 37 -9.95 -15.28 9.00
N LYS A 38 -9.08 -15.61 8.02
CA LYS A 38 -7.85 -14.86 7.77
C LYS A 38 -8.02 -13.85 6.66
N VAL A 39 -7.27 -12.74 6.79
CA VAL A 39 -7.22 -11.64 5.81
C VAL A 39 -5.80 -11.55 5.27
N LEU A 40 -5.65 -11.43 3.95
CA LEU A 40 -4.39 -11.19 3.26
C LEU A 40 -4.28 -9.70 2.90
N LEU A 41 -3.11 -9.11 3.08
CA LEU A 41 -2.81 -7.72 2.69
C LEU A 41 -1.46 -7.64 1.99
N ALA A 42 -1.44 -7.06 0.79
CA ALA A 42 -0.20 -6.61 0.16
C ALA A 42 0.29 -5.32 0.85
N LEU A 43 1.32 -5.44 1.68
CA LEU A 43 1.89 -4.31 2.43
C LEU A 43 3.00 -3.66 1.62
N SER A 44 2.64 -2.66 0.81
CA SER A 44 3.59 -1.98 -0.09
C SER A 44 4.55 -1.01 0.63
N GLY A 45 4.32 -0.71 1.91
CA GLY A 45 5.01 0.35 2.64
C GLY A 45 4.50 1.77 2.31
N GLY A 46 3.52 1.91 1.42
CA GLY A 46 2.81 3.18 1.21
C GLY A 46 1.90 3.53 2.38
N VAL A 47 1.54 4.81 2.52
CA VAL A 47 0.73 5.31 3.64
C VAL A 47 -0.58 4.53 3.78
N ASP A 48 -1.33 4.34 2.69
CA ASP A 48 -2.67 3.73 2.74
C ASP A 48 -2.61 2.27 3.18
N SER A 49 -1.72 1.47 2.59
CA SER A 49 -1.53 0.07 2.99
C SER A 49 -1.02 -0.06 4.43
N SER A 50 -0.19 0.88 4.89
CA SER A 50 0.32 0.91 6.26
C SER A 50 -0.77 1.23 7.28
N VAL A 51 -1.64 2.20 6.98
CA VAL A 51 -2.79 2.53 7.84
C VAL A 51 -3.79 1.39 7.90
N VAL A 52 -4.08 0.76 6.75
CA VAL A 52 -4.93 -0.45 6.71
C VAL A 52 -4.32 -1.58 7.53
N ALA A 53 -3.01 -1.84 7.39
CA ALA A 53 -2.32 -2.85 8.19
C ALA A 53 -2.46 -2.59 9.70
N ALA A 54 -2.14 -1.38 10.15
CA ALA A 54 -2.22 -1.01 11.57
C ALA A 54 -3.65 -1.14 12.13
N LEU A 55 -4.66 -0.72 11.35
CA LEU A 55 -6.07 -0.85 11.72
C LEU A 55 -6.49 -2.31 11.83
N LEU A 56 -6.11 -3.14 10.84
CA LEU A 56 -6.45 -4.57 10.83
C LEU A 56 -5.71 -5.33 11.92
N ILE A 57 -4.45 -5.00 12.23
CA ILE A 57 -3.73 -5.57 13.38
C ILE A 57 -4.52 -5.30 14.68
N LYS A 58 -5.00 -4.06 14.87
CA LYS A 58 -5.83 -3.69 16.02
C LYS A 58 -7.18 -4.42 16.06
N ALA A 59 -7.77 -4.69 14.89
CA ALA A 59 -9.06 -5.35 14.79
C ALA A 59 -8.97 -6.86 15.00
N ILE A 60 -8.08 -7.55 14.27
CA ILE A 60 -8.06 -9.01 14.13
C ILE A 60 -6.70 -9.65 14.43
N GLY A 61 -5.70 -8.86 14.81
CA GLY A 61 -4.38 -9.37 15.23
C GLY A 61 -3.74 -10.32 14.23
N LYS A 62 -3.37 -11.51 14.66
CA LYS A 62 -2.65 -12.52 13.85
C LYS A 62 -3.49 -13.17 12.74
N GLN A 63 -4.80 -12.90 12.66
CA GLN A 63 -5.62 -13.30 11.51
C GLN A 63 -5.24 -12.50 10.24
N LEU A 64 -4.62 -11.32 10.40
CA LEU A 64 -4.03 -10.57 9.30
C LEU A 64 -2.69 -11.18 8.90
N VAL A 65 -2.55 -11.54 7.63
CA VAL A 65 -1.28 -11.92 6.99
C VAL A 65 -0.85 -10.80 6.07
N CYS A 66 0.26 -10.15 6.39
CA CYS A 66 0.86 -9.10 5.56
C CYS A 66 1.95 -9.70 4.67
N VAL A 67 1.91 -9.43 3.37
CA VAL A 67 2.97 -9.80 2.42
C VAL A 67 3.66 -8.53 1.95
N HIS A 68 4.95 -8.40 2.25
CA HIS A 68 5.80 -7.33 1.76
C HIS A 68 6.78 -7.86 0.72
N VAL A 69 6.66 -7.37 -0.52
CA VAL A 69 7.55 -7.73 -1.63
C VAL A 69 8.56 -6.61 -1.83
N ASN A 70 9.83 -6.89 -1.55
CA ASN A 70 10.94 -6.03 -1.95
C ASN A 70 11.32 -6.33 -3.40
N HIS A 71 10.91 -5.49 -4.32
CA HIS A 71 11.24 -5.59 -5.74
C HIS A 71 12.57 -4.90 -6.10
N GLY A 72 13.36 -4.48 -5.14
CA GLY A 72 14.64 -3.81 -5.34
C GLY A 72 14.57 -2.37 -5.86
N LEU A 73 13.38 -1.84 -6.14
CA LEU A 73 13.18 -0.47 -6.68
C LEU A 73 12.66 0.51 -5.62
N MET A 74 12.66 0.09 -4.36
CA MET A 74 12.28 0.92 -3.22
C MET A 74 13.33 2.00 -2.93
N ARG A 75 12.93 3.05 -2.22
CA ARG A 75 13.85 4.03 -1.63
C ARG A 75 14.76 3.37 -0.60
N LYS A 76 15.84 4.06 -0.25
CA LYS A 76 16.78 3.62 0.78
C LYS A 76 16.07 3.42 2.11
N GLY A 77 16.19 2.24 2.70
CA GLY A 77 15.66 1.90 4.01
C GLY A 77 14.15 1.63 4.08
N GLU A 78 13.40 1.69 2.97
CA GLU A 78 11.93 1.54 3.05
C GLU A 78 11.49 0.13 3.43
N SER A 79 12.08 -0.92 2.86
CA SER A 79 11.73 -2.30 3.23
C SER A 79 12.14 -2.61 4.67
N GLU A 80 13.31 -2.14 5.08
CA GLU A 80 13.80 -2.28 6.46
C GLU A 80 12.86 -1.59 7.45
N GLN A 81 12.33 -0.40 7.12
CA GLN A 81 11.35 0.31 7.93
C GLN A 81 10.04 -0.47 8.05
N VAL A 82 9.57 -1.09 6.97
CA VAL A 82 8.37 -1.94 7.00
C VAL A 82 8.58 -3.14 7.93
N ILE A 83 9.74 -3.82 7.83
CA ILE A 83 10.07 -4.96 8.69
C ILE A 83 10.16 -4.53 10.16
N GLU A 84 10.77 -3.39 10.46
CA GLU A 84 10.91 -2.89 11.83
C GLU A 84 9.55 -2.58 12.44
N ILE A 85 8.75 -1.74 11.78
CA ILE A 85 7.48 -1.27 12.31
C ILE A 85 6.46 -2.42 12.37
N PHE A 86 6.24 -3.12 11.26
CA PHE A 86 5.18 -4.14 11.21
C PHE A 86 5.62 -5.49 11.76
N GLY A 87 6.87 -5.89 11.51
CA GLY A 87 7.37 -7.18 11.95
C GLY A 87 7.76 -7.21 13.43
N LYS A 88 8.32 -6.12 13.97
CA LYS A 88 8.83 -6.10 15.34
C LYS A 88 7.98 -5.27 16.29
N GLU A 89 7.68 -4.01 15.95
CA GLU A 89 6.95 -3.13 16.89
C GLU A 89 5.46 -3.48 16.98
N LEU A 90 4.79 -3.73 15.84
CA LEU A 90 3.37 -4.09 15.77
C LEU A 90 3.12 -5.59 15.82
N ASP A 91 4.17 -6.41 15.85
CA ASP A 91 4.10 -7.87 15.87
C ASP A 91 3.10 -8.46 14.85
N ALA A 92 3.13 -7.93 13.61
CA ALA A 92 2.29 -8.43 12.53
C ALA A 92 2.72 -9.85 12.10
N ASN A 93 1.79 -10.61 11.54
CA ASN A 93 2.15 -11.81 10.79
C ASN A 93 2.65 -11.38 9.40
N LEU A 94 3.95 -11.03 9.33
CA LEU A 94 4.60 -10.45 8.17
C LEU A 94 5.43 -11.49 7.40
N ILE A 95 5.11 -11.67 6.13
CA ILE A 95 5.89 -12.42 5.16
C ILE A 95 6.69 -11.43 4.33
N TYR A 96 8.01 -11.49 4.43
CA TYR A 96 8.93 -10.67 3.64
C TYR A 96 9.51 -11.50 2.49
N ILE A 97 9.44 -10.95 1.28
CA ILE A 97 9.94 -11.58 0.06
C ILE A 97 10.96 -10.66 -0.58
N ASP A 98 12.21 -11.08 -0.68
CA ASP A 98 13.19 -10.39 -1.52
C ASP A 98 13.13 -10.95 -2.95
N ALA A 99 12.53 -10.19 -3.83
CA ALA A 99 12.40 -10.48 -5.25
C ALA A 99 13.30 -9.58 -6.12
N THR A 100 14.29 -8.90 -5.50
CA THR A 100 15.14 -7.90 -6.16
C THR A 100 15.74 -8.41 -7.47
N ASP A 101 16.36 -9.57 -7.47
CA ASP A 101 17.01 -10.11 -8.66
C ASP A 101 16.00 -10.44 -9.76
N ARG A 102 14.87 -11.04 -9.38
CA ARG A 102 13.78 -11.39 -10.29
C ARG A 102 13.25 -10.16 -11.05
N PHE A 103 13.04 -9.04 -10.35
CA PHE A 103 12.58 -7.80 -11.00
C PHE A 103 13.66 -7.15 -11.85
N LEU A 104 14.91 -7.12 -11.39
CA LEU A 104 16.00 -6.51 -12.14
C LEU A 104 16.32 -7.28 -13.42
N ASP A 105 16.24 -8.59 -13.41
CA ASP A 105 16.44 -9.44 -14.59
C ASP A 105 15.38 -9.18 -15.66
N LEU A 106 14.10 -9.06 -15.26
CA LEU A 106 13.00 -8.74 -16.18
C LEU A 106 13.09 -7.31 -16.74
N LEU A 107 13.74 -6.40 -16.03
CA LEU A 107 13.92 -5.00 -16.43
C LEU A 107 15.22 -4.77 -17.21
N ALA A 108 16.05 -5.80 -17.40
CA ALA A 108 17.31 -5.69 -18.12
C ALA A 108 17.08 -5.17 -19.55
N GLY A 109 17.76 -4.08 -19.92
CA GLY A 109 17.63 -3.46 -21.23
C GLY A 109 16.33 -2.68 -21.48
N VAL A 110 15.38 -2.67 -20.57
CA VAL A 110 14.10 -1.94 -20.74
C VAL A 110 14.30 -0.47 -20.40
N ALA A 111 14.22 0.40 -21.40
CA ALA A 111 14.38 1.86 -21.24
C ALA A 111 13.06 2.62 -21.12
N ASP A 112 12.00 2.15 -21.80
CA ASP A 112 10.70 2.80 -21.85
C ASP A 112 9.97 2.76 -20.50
N PRO A 113 9.55 3.92 -19.93
CA PRO A 113 8.93 3.98 -18.61
C PRO A 113 7.61 3.22 -18.49
N GLU A 114 6.81 3.22 -19.56
CA GLU A 114 5.51 2.54 -19.56
C GLU A 114 5.69 1.02 -19.61
N LYS A 115 6.68 0.53 -20.37
CA LYS A 115 7.05 -0.89 -20.35
C LYS A 115 7.56 -1.31 -18.97
N LYS A 116 8.42 -0.51 -18.35
CA LYS A 116 8.87 -0.76 -16.97
C LYS A 116 7.69 -0.87 -16.01
N ARG A 117 6.77 0.10 -16.06
CA ARG A 117 5.58 0.11 -15.20
C ARG A 117 4.74 -1.17 -15.35
N LYS A 118 4.52 -1.61 -16.59
CA LYS A 118 3.76 -2.84 -16.88
C LYS A 118 4.47 -4.10 -16.38
N ILE A 119 5.79 -4.19 -16.59
CA ILE A 119 6.60 -5.33 -16.11
C ILE A 119 6.56 -5.39 -14.59
N ILE A 120 6.83 -4.26 -13.92
CA ILE A 120 6.86 -4.20 -12.45
C ILE A 120 5.50 -4.56 -11.87
N GLY A 121 4.42 -3.97 -12.38
CA GLY A 121 3.07 -4.26 -11.90
C GLY A 121 2.66 -5.71 -12.13
N GLY A 122 2.91 -6.25 -13.33
CA GLY A 122 2.56 -7.63 -13.65
C GLY A 122 3.37 -8.65 -12.84
N GLU A 123 4.65 -8.38 -12.61
CA GLU A 123 5.49 -9.28 -11.84
C GLU A 123 5.19 -9.23 -10.33
N PHE A 124 4.85 -8.04 -9.82
CA PHE A 124 4.39 -7.89 -8.44
C PHE A 124 3.17 -8.78 -8.15
N ILE A 125 2.19 -8.77 -9.07
CA ILE A 125 0.99 -9.61 -8.94
C ILE A 125 1.38 -11.08 -8.89
N LYS A 126 2.25 -11.56 -9.79
CA LYS A 126 2.67 -12.97 -9.81
C LYS A 126 3.37 -13.38 -8.50
N VAL A 127 4.30 -12.57 -8.01
CA VAL A 127 5.00 -12.85 -6.73
C VAL A 127 4.00 -12.91 -5.58
N PHE A 128 3.05 -11.98 -5.57
CA PHE A 128 2.01 -11.95 -4.53
C PHE A 128 1.10 -13.19 -4.61
N ASP A 129 0.66 -13.58 -5.80
CA ASP A 129 -0.18 -14.75 -6.03
C ASP A 129 0.54 -16.07 -5.67
N GLU A 130 1.82 -16.17 -6.02
CA GLU A 130 2.67 -17.33 -5.65
C GLU A 130 2.78 -17.49 -4.12
N GLU A 131 2.84 -16.38 -3.37
CA GLU A 131 2.86 -16.43 -1.91
C GLU A 131 1.46 -16.67 -1.33
N ALA A 132 0.43 -16.03 -1.89
CA ALA A 132 -0.96 -16.25 -1.47
C ALA A 132 -1.37 -17.73 -1.61
N ALA A 133 -0.95 -18.38 -2.69
CA ALA A 133 -1.22 -19.80 -2.94
C ALA A 133 -0.60 -20.77 -1.90
N LYS A 134 0.40 -20.32 -1.14
CA LYS A 134 1.03 -21.12 -0.06
C LYS A 134 0.28 -21.01 1.27
N LEU A 135 -0.73 -20.11 1.34
CA LEU A 135 -1.41 -19.77 2.58
C LEU A 135 -2.77 -20.45 2.66
N ASP A 136 -3.00 -21.19 3.73
CA ASP A 136 -4.28 -21.84 3.98
C ASP A 136 -5.25 -20.94 4.75
N GLY A 137 -6.53 -21.02 4.41
CA GLY A 137 -7.61 -20.41 5.16
C GLY A 137 -7.76 -18.91 4.96
N ILE A 138 -7.16 -18.34 3.91
CA ILE A 138 -7.40 -16.96 3.51
C ILE A 138 -8.79 -16.87 2.86
N SER A 139 -9.63 -15.97 3.37
CA SER A 139 -10.99 -15.74 2.85
C SER A 139 -11.20 -14.29 2.40
N PHE A 140 -10.32 -13.38 2.83
CA PHE A 140 -10.45 -11.96 2.56
C PHE A 140 -9.14 -11.38 2.03
N LEU A 141 -9.29 -10.41 1.11
CA LEU A 141 -8.20 -9.55 0.64
C LEU A 141 -8.43 -8.13 1.14
N ALA A 142 -7.48 -7.59 1.89
CA ALA A 142 -7.53 -6.20 2.32
C ALA A 142 -6.86 -5.29 1.28
N GLN A 143 -7.47 -4.13 1.04
CA GLN A 143 -6.95 -3.13 0.11
C GLN A 143 -6.94 -1.73 0.75
N GLY A 144 -5.91 -0.95 0.38
CA GLY A 144 -5.76 0.45 0.78
C GLY A 144 -6.49 1.43 -0.16
N THR A 145 -7.64 1.04 -0.71
CA THR A 145 -8.50 1.92 -1.51
C THR A 145 -8.92 3.11 -0.67
N ILE A 146 -8.83 4.32 -1.22
CA ILE A 146 -9.29 5.56 -0.60
C ILE A 146 -10.37 6.22 -1.47
N TYR A 147 -11.08 7.22 -0.93
CA TYR A 147 -12.22 7.81 -1.64
C TYR A 147 -11.90 8.43 -3.01
N PRO A 148 -10.76 9.11 -3.21
CA PRO A 148 -10.33 9.56 -4.53
C PRO A 148 -10.23 8.45 -5.58
N ASP A 149 -9.79 7.23 -5.20
CA ASP A 149 -9.70 6.08 -6.12
C ASP A 149 -11.08 5.64 -6.60
N ILE A 150 -12.07 5.66 -5.69
CA ILE A 150 -13.47 5.36 -6.01
C ILE A 150 -14.01 6.38 -7.00
N LEU A 151 -13.77 7.69 -6.75
CA LEU A 151 -14.23 8.76 -7.65
C LEU A 151 -13.58 8.64 -9.04
N GLU A 152 -12.30 8.31 -9.12
CA GLU A 152 -11.59 8.07 -10.39
C GLU A 152 -12.20 6.89 -11.13
N SER A 153 -12.52 5.81 -10.42
CA SER A 153 -13.13 4.61 -11.00
C SER A 153 -14.53 4.87 -11.54
N ILE A 154 -15.34 5.67 -10.85
CA ILE A 154 -16.67 6.07 -11.31
C ILE A 154 -16.55 6.90 -12.61
N LYS A 155 -15.69 7.92 -12.63
CA LYS A 155 -15.45 8.77 -13.80
C LYS A 155 -14.93 7.99 -15.00
N ALA A 156 -14.07 6.98 -14.78
CA ALA A 156 -13.57 6.10 -15.82
C ALA A 156 -14.70 5.28 -16.46
N LYS A 157 -15.61 4.72 -15.65
CA LYS A 157 -16.79 3.97 -16.13
C LYS A 157 -17.71 4.86 -16.97
N GLU A 158 -18.01 6.07 -16.50
CA GLU A 158 -18.87 7.03 -17.20
C GLU A 158 -18.26 7.47 -18.55
N SER A 159 -16.95 7.58 -18.64
CA SER A 159 -16.22 7.96 -19.85
C SER A 159 -15.95 6.82 -20.83
N GLY A 160 -16.40 5.58 -20.52
CA GLY A 160 -16.16 4.39 -21.35
C GLY A 160 -14.68 3.95 -21.41
N LYS A 161 -13.83 4.52 -20.55
CA LYS A 161 -12.42 4.12 -20.43
C LYS A 161 -12.32 2.87 -19.57
N PRO A 162 -11.37 1.95 -19.87
CA PRO A 162 -11.14 0.82 -18.98
C PRO A 162 -10.78 1.36 -17.59
N VAL A 163 -11.51 0.89 -16.57
CA VAL A 163 -11.21 1.23 -15.19
C VAL A 163 -9.79 0.78 -14.93
N LYS A 164 -8.93 1.71 -14.52
CA LYS A 164 -7.57 1.37 -14.13
C LYS A 164 -7.65 0.47 -12.92
N SER A 165 -7.46 -0.83 -13.12
CA SER A 165 -7.42 -1.86 -12.08
C SER A 165 -6.12 -1.78 -11.25
N HIS A 166 -5.62 -0.57 -10.96
CA HIS A 166 -4.34 -0.40 -10.28
C HIS A 166 -4.34 -0.85 -8.82
N HIS A 167 -5.52 -1.12 -8.28
CA HIS A 167 -5.68 -1.60 -6.91
C HIS A 167 -6.23 -3.04 -6.83
N ASN A 168 -6.59 -3.63 -7.96
CA ASN A 168 -6.90 -5.05 -7.98
C ASN A 168 -5.60 -5.83 -8.11
N VAL A 169 -5.29 -6.62 -7.11
CA VAL A 169 -4.44 -7.79 -7.25
C VAL A 169 -5.23 -8.76 -8.11
N GLY A 170 -5.26 -8.47 -9.40
CA GLY A 170 -6.10 -9.15 -10.39
C GLY A 170 -5.37 -10.28 -11.08
N GLY A 171 -4.82 -11.18 -10.31
CA GLY A 171 -4.11 -12.36 -10.76
C GLY A 171 -4.36 -13.56 -9.88
N LEU A 172 -5.17 -13.38 -8.82
CA LEU A 172 -5.58 -14.52 -8.00
C LEU A 172 -6.38 -15.51 -8.86
N PRO A 173 -6.16 -16.82 -8.71
CA PRO A 173 -6.94 -17.84 -9.40
C PRO A 173 -8.44 -17.56 -9.24
N GLU A 174 -9.22 -17.71 -10.32
CA GLU A 174 -10.68 -17.46 -10.32
C GLU A 174 -11.43 -18.28 -9.24
N ASP A 175 -10.82 -19.35 -8.78
CA ASP A 175 -11.28 -20.22 -7.70
C ASP A 175 -11.00 -19.66 -6.29
N MET A 176 -10.12 -18.65 -6.13
CA MET A 176 -9.93 -17.89 -4.89
C MET A 176 -10.83 -16.66 -4.88
N ALA A 177 -12.13 -16.84 -4.76
CA ALA A 177 -13.09 -15.76 -4.55
C ALA A 177 -12.91 -15.16 -3.14
N MET A 178 -11.90 -14.29 -2.98
CA MET A 178 -11.73 -13.55 -1.73
C MET A 178 -12.68 -12.36 -1.67
N GLU A 179 -13.32 -12.17 -0.53
CA GLU A 179 -14.09 -10.96 -0.26
C GLU A 179 -13.15 -9.81 0.08
N LEU A 180 -13.53 -8.58 -0.30
CA LEU A 180 -12.72 -7.39 -0.05
C LEU A 180 -12.96 -6.81 1.35
N VAL A 181 -11.88 -6.36 1.99
CA VAL A 181 -11.88 -5.55 3.21
C VAL A 181 -11.22 -4.22 2.92
N GLU A 182 -12.00 -3.15 2.85
CA GLU A 182 -11.54 -1.81 2.45
C GLU A 182 -11.91 -0.77 3.53
N PRO A 183 -11.25 -0.80 4.70
CA PRO A 183 -11.69 -0.05 5.87
C PRO A 183 -11.54 1.47 5.74
N VAL A 184 -10.73 1.96 4.79
CA VAL A 184 -10.47 3.40 4.58
C VAL A 184 -11.06 3.95 3.30
N LYS A 185 -11.88 3.17 2.58
CA LYS A 185 -12.40 3.51 1.24
C LYS A 185 -13.21 4.79 1.16
N LEU A 186 -13.73 5.29 2.26
CA LEU A 186 -14.48 6.54 2.31
C LEU A 186 -13.65 7.74 2.79
N LEU A 187 -12.35 7.55 3.05
CA LEU A 187 -11.45 8.61 3.52
C LEU A 187 -10.72 9.30 2.37
N TYR A 188 -10.49 10.59 2.53
CA TYR A 188 -9.52 11.32 1.74
C TYR A 188 -8.10 11.09 2.28
N LYS A 189 -7.08 11.42 1.49
CA LYS A 189 -5.67 11.17 1.83
C LYS A 189 -5.23 11.84 3.14
N ASP A 190 -5.66 13.06 3.39
CA ASP A 190 -5.38 13.79 4.61
C ASP A 190 -6.04 13.14 5.85
N GLU A 191 -7.27 12.62 5.70
CA GLU A 191 -7.95 11.87 6.76
C GLU A 191 -7.22 10.55 7.08
N VAL A 192 -6.75 9.84 6.06
CA VAL A 192 -5.94 8.61 6.24
C VAL A 192 -4.69 8.89 7.05
N ARG A 193 -4.05 10.05 6.85
CA ARG A 193 -2.88 10.47 7.63
C ARG A 193 -3.22 10.69 9.11
N VAL A 194 -4.30 11.40 9.41
CA VAL A 194 -4.75 11.63 10.79
C VAL A 194 -5.08 10.30 11.48
N VAL A 195 -5.74 9.37 10.78
CA VAL A 195 -6.03 8.02 11.28
C VAL A 195 -4.73 7.24 11.50
N GLY A 196 -3.74 7.35 10.62
CA GLY A 196 -2.44 6.70 10.75
C GLY A 196 -1.69 7.13 12.02
N GLU A 197 -1.65 8.42 12.31
CA GLU A 197 -1.07 8.95 13.56
C GLU A 197 -1.82 8.47 14.79
N ALA A 198 -3.16 8.47 14.75
CA ALA A 198 -3.99 7.98 15.85
C ALA A 198 -3.81 6.47 16.11
N LEU A 199 -3.42 5.69 15.08
CA LEU A 199 -3.04 4.28 15.21
C LEU A 199 -1.62 4.08 15.73
N GLY A 200 -0.83 5.15 15.91
CA GLY A 200 0.53 5.10 16.44
C GLY A 200 1.61 4.88 15.37
N LEU A 201 1.29 5.00 14.10
CA LEU A 201 2.31 4.93 13.05
C LEU A 201 3.24 6.15 13.13
N PRO A 202 4.55 5.99 12.86
CA PRO A 202 5.50 7.10 12.88
C PRO A 202 5.10 8.22 11.91
N HIS A 203 5.22 9.47 12.35
CA HIS A 203 4.91 10.65 11.54
C HIS A 203 5.61 10.63 10.17
N ALA A 204 6.90 10.31 10.16
CA ALA A 204 7.70 10.19 8.92
C ALA A 204 7.17 9.14 7.93
N MET A 205 6.45 8.11 8.40
CA MET A 205 5.78 7.13 7.53
C MET A 205 4.47 7.68 6.98
N VAL A 206 3.69 8.33 7.82
CA VAL A 206 2.34 8.82 7.49
C VAL A 206 2.38 10.06 6.58
N TYR A 207 3.34 10.96 6.81
CA TYR A 207 3.52 12.20 6.04
C TYR A 207 4.64 12.12 4.99
N ARG A 208 5.09 10.90 4.69
CA ARG A 208 6.10 10.71 3.65
C ARG A 208 5.68 11.31 2.31
N GLN A 209 6.66 11.79 1.57
CA GLN A 209 6.48 12.27 0.20
C GLN A 209 5.89 11.19 -0.71
N PRO A 210 4.93 11.52 -1.60
CA PRO A 210 4.35 10.58 -2.55
C PRO A 210 5.43 9.86 -3.37
N PHE A 211 5.24 8.55 -3.52
CA PHE A 211 6.16 7.71 -4.27
C PHE A 211 5.38 6.75 -5.16
N PRO A 212 5.71 6.64 -6.45
CA PRO A 212 4.98 5.79 -7.38
C PRO A 212 5.14 4.31 -7.04
N GLY A 213 4.10 3.50 -7.29
CA GLY A 213 4.13 2.05 -7.09
C GLY A 213 5.32 1.34 -7.76
N PRO A 214 5.72 1.69 -9.02
CA PRO A 214 6.93 1.15 -9.65
C PRO A 214 8.25 1.62 -9.02
N GLY A 215 8.22 2.43 -7.98
CA GLY A 215 9.39 2.90 -7.26
C GLY A 215 10.37 3.72 -8.11
N LEU A 216 11.66 3.58 -7.81
CA LEU A 216 12.74 4.22 -8.55
C LEU A 216 12.87 3.72 -10.00
N GLY A 217 12.24 2.60 -10.35
CA GLY A 217 12.30 2.02 -11.69
C GLY A 217 11.86 2.98 -12.79
N VAL A 218 10.79 3.76 -12.56
CA VAL A 218 10.29 4.76 -13.53
C VAL A 218 11.03 6.10 -13.45
N ARG A 219 11.76 6.35 -12.35
CA ARG A 219 12.61 7.54 -12.20
C ARG A 219 14.01 7.34 -12.78
N CYS A 220 14.45 6.10 -12.96
CA CYS A 220 15.71 5.76 -13.59
C CYS A 220 15.60 5.99 -15.11
N LEU A 221 16.31 6.98 -15.65
CA LEU A 221 16.35 7.27 -17.08
C LEU A 221 17.08 6.16 -17.84
N GLY A 222 16.53 5.75 -18.99
CA GLY A 222 17.06 4.63 -19.76
C GLY A 222 16.91 3.27 -19.08
N ALA A 223 17.71 2.29 -19.47
CA ALA A 223 17.67 0.96 -18.86
C ALA A 223 18.16 0.99 -17.40
N ILE A 224 17.54 0.18 -16.56
CA ILE A 224 17.93 0.01 -15.16
C ILE A 224 19.17 -0.88 -15.10
N THR A 225 20.19 -0.39 -14.37
CA THR A 225 21.33 -1.20 -13.93
C THR A 225 21.50 -1.04 -12.42
N ARG A 226 22.18 -1.98 -11.77
CA ARG A 226 22.40 -1.92 -10.32
C ARG A 226 23.10 -0.62 -9.91
N ASP A 227 24.11 -0.19 -10.66
CA ASP A 227 24.88 1.02 -10.38
C ASP A 227 24.01 2.28 -10.53
N ARG A 228 23.20 2.36 -11.60
CA ARG A 228 22.27 3.49 -11.80
C ARG A 228 21.22 3.54 -10.71
N LEU A 229 20.68 2.40 -10.35
CA LEU A 229 19.68 2.30 -9.29
C LEU A 229 20.27 2.69 -7.94
N HIS A 230 21.50 2.24 -7.65
CA HIS A 230 22.21 2.63 -6.44
C HIS A 230 22.44 4.15 -6.39
N ALA A 231 23.02 4.72 -7.45
CA ALA A 231 23.24 6.16 -7.53
C ALA A 231 21.94 6.97 -7.38
N LEU A 232 20.86 6.54 -8.03
CA LEU A 232 19.55 7.20 -7.94
C LEU A 232 18.98 7.10 -6.53
N ARG A 233 19.13 5.96 -5.86
CA ARG A 233 18.66 5.73 -4.48
C ARG A 233 19.40 6.63 -3.48
N GLU A 234 20.72 6.76 -3.62
CA GLU A 234 21.51 7.68 -2.78
C GLU A 234 21.15 9.14 -3.07
N ALA A 235 20.99 9.54 -4.32
CA ALA A 235 20.57 10.89 -4.69
C ALA A 235 19.17 11.24 -4.13
N ASP A 236 18.19 10.32 -4.22
CA ASP A 236 16.85 10.49 -3.62
C ASP A 236 16.94 10.62 -2.09
N ALA A 237 17.83 9.87 -1.45
CA ALA A 237 18.01 9.94 0.00
C ALA A 237 18.61 11.31 0.42
N ILE A 238 19.67 11.77 -0.25
CA ILE A 238 20.30 13.07 0.00
C ILE A 238 19.28 14.20 -0.22
N LEU A 239 18.55 14.17 -1.34
CA LEU A 239 17.53 15.19 -1.63
C LEU A 239 16.49 15.28 -0.52
N ARG A 240 15.98 14.16 -0.04
CA ARG A 240 14.98 14.15 1.05
C ARG A 240 15.55 14.66 2.37
N GLU A 241 16.77 14.27 2.70
CA GLU A 241 17.48 14.77 3.88
C GLU A 241 17.63 16.29 3.84
N GLU A 242 17.97 16.86 2.68
CA GLU A 242 18.07 18.32 2.52
C GLU A 242 16.69 19.02 2.63
N PHE A 243 15.62 18.40 2.11
CA PHE A 243 14.25 18.92 2.32
C PHE A 243 13.85 18.91 3.79
N ASP A 244 14.19 17.84 4.53
CA ASP A 244 13.94 17.75 5.97
C ASP A 244 14.75 18.81 6.73
N ASN A 245 16.04 18.94 6.45
CA ASN A 245 16.94 19.92 7.08
C ASN A 245 16.49 21.39 6.84
N CYS A 246 15.90 21.67 5.68
CA CYS A 246 15.37 22.99 5.34
C CYS A 246 13.94 23.24 5.84
N GLY A 247 13.28 22.28 6.48
CA GLY A 247 11.88 22.35 6.89
C GLY A 247 10.90 22.47 5.71
N LEU A 248 11.25 21.90 4.56
CA LEU A 248 10.46 21.93 3.32
C LEU A 248 9.68 20.65 3.09
N ALA A 249 9.98 19.56 3.77
CA ALA A 249 9.40 18.24 3.51
C ALA A 249 7.86 18.23 3.59
N GLU A 250 7.25 19.06 4.44
CA GLU A 250 5.80 19.17 4.57
C GLU A 250 5.17 20.24 3.65
N LYS A 251 5.99 21.01 2.94
CA LYS A 251 5.54 22.14 2.11
C LYS A 251 5.53 21.84 0.61
N VAL A 252 6.05 20.71 0.19
CA VAL A 252 6.24 20.30 -1.21
C VAL A 252 5.59 18.95 -1.50
#